data_09bc400cc6106167f5d6efaf996d7f00
#
_entry.id   09bc400cc6106167f5d6efaf996d7f00
#
_cell.length_a   1.000
_cell.length_b   1.000
_cell.length_c   1.000
_cell.angle_alpha   90.00
_cell.angle_beta   90.00
_cell.angle_gamma   90.00
#
_symmetry.space_group_name_H-M   'P 1'
#
loop_
_entity.id
_entity.type
_entity.pdbx_description
1 polymer ?
#
loop_
_entity_poly.entity_id
_entity_poly.type
_entity_poly.pdbx_seq_one_letter_code
_entity_poly.pdbx_strand_id
1 'polypeptide(L)'
;MSASLVGSEMCIRDSAMNCRYYGSPQFVLGSDTFIKDTGTKDVMHMMFDMKNNQSARAMESFLKNYTEQVEPLYSYESKFSYEKEFDSFRGMFLLLGGVLSGVIAVVGTLNFLNAILTGMIARRREFAVLQSVGMTRRQLKRMLVYEGLLYTFAAIAISLILVVASEPFMGKMIEKMFWFFRFQYTIGPVVLAALIFTVIGAGVPLVVYCVVGKQTIVERLRETE
;
A
#
# COMPACT_ATOMS: atom_id res chain seq x y z
N MET A 1 -38.83 31.06 14.31
CA MET A 1 -38.86 31.21 12.83
C MET A 1 -38.18 29.98 12.23
N SER A 2 -38.94 29.02 11.82
CA SER A 2 -38.39 27.87 11.09
C SER A 2 -38.45 28.21 9.60
N ALA A 3 -37.33 28.70 9.07
CA ALA A 3 -37.17 28.85 7.64
C ALA A 3 -36.86 27.46 7.05
N SER A 4 -37.86 26.89 6.38
CA SER A 4 -37.68 25.69 5.56
C SER A 4 -36.94 26.08 4.27
N LEU A 5 -35.67 25.82 4.23
CA LEU A 5 -34.83 26.05 3.05
C LEU A 5 -34.31 24.69 2.52
N VAL A 6 -35.22 23.89 1.99
CA VAL A 6 -34.91 22.50 1.60
C VAL A 6 -34.28 22.36 0.22
N GLY A 7 -34.07 23.38 -0.54
CA GLY A 7 -33.51 23.26 -1.89
C GLY A 7 -32.23 24.06 -2.16
N SER A 8 -32.14 25.24 -1.57
CA SER A 8 -30.99 26.12 -1.76
C SER A 8 -29.86 25.88 -0.74
N GLU A 9 -30.18 25.28 0.40
CA GLU A 9 -29.20 24.99 1.45
C GLU A 9 -28.20 23.88 1.05
N MET A 10 -28.61 22.92 0.25
CA MET A 10 -27.69 21.89 -0.25
C MET A 10 -26.60 22.48 -1.16
N CYS A 11 -26.96 23.39 -2.06
CA CYS A 11 -25.99 24.04 -2.95
C CYS A 11 -25.07 25.00 -2.20
N ILE A 12 -25.59 25.74 -1.22
CA ILE A 12 -24.80 26.63 -0.36
C ILE A 12 -23.86 25.80 0.52
N ARG A 13 -24.33 24.69 1.05
CA ARG A 13 -23.52 23.81 1.90
C ARG A 13 -22.42 23.10 1.11
N ASP A 14 -22.66 22.70 -0.12
CA ASP A 14 -21.65 22.02 -0.96
C ASP A 14 -20.59 22.99 -1.46
N SER A 15 -20.95 24.25 -1.76
CA SER A 15 -19.98 25.27 -2.15
C SER A 15 -19.25 25.92 -0.97
N ALA A 16 -19.89 25.94 0.21
CA ALA A 16 -19.29 26.47 1.46
C ALA A 16 -18.58 25.42 2.31
N MET A 17 -18.49 24.18 1.83
CA MET A 17 -18.03 23.02 2.61
C MET A 17 -16.54 23.04 2.98
N ASN A 18 -15.75 24.02 2.50
CA ASN A 18 -14.37 24.19 2.93
C ASN A 18 -14.19 25.04 4.19
N CYS A 19 -15.28 25.53 4.76
CA CYS A 19 -15.20 26.13 6.08
C CYS A 19 -15.00 25.02 7.12
N ARG A 20 -13.90 25.05 7.84
CA ARG A 20 -13.65 24.13 8.96
C ARG A 20 -14.86 24.10 9.87
N TYR A 21 -15.49 22.93 10.01
CA TYR A 21 -16.61 22.73 10.91
C TYR A 21 -16.11 22.77 12.36
N TYR A 22 -16.40 23.86 13.07
CA TYR A 22 -16.01 24.02 14.47
C TYR A 22 -17.00 23.43 15.47
N GLY A 23 -17.96 22.63 15.00
CA GLY A 23 -18.94 21.96 15.88
C GLY A 23 -20.03 22.88 16.48
N SER A 24 -20.07 24.15 16.07
CA SER A 24 -21.06 25.13 16.49
C SER A 24 -22.15 25.33 15.42
N PRO A 25 -23.36 25.80 15.80
CA PRO A 25 -24.40 26.09 14.83
C PRO A 25 -23.94 27.19 13.87
N GLN A 26 -24.13 26.94 12.56
CA GLN A 26 -23.77 27.86 11.50
C GLN A 26 -25.01 28.63 11.05
N PHE A 27 -24.85 29.94 10.93
CA PHE A 27 -25.88 30.82 10.40
C PHE A 27 -25.38 31.45 9.11
N VAL A 28 -26.17 31.31 8.05
CA VAL A 28 -25.90 31.96 6.76
C VAL A 28 -26.74 33.22 6.67
N LEU A 29 -26.07 34.34 6.61
CA LEU A 29 -26.69 35.67 6.54
C LEU A 29 -26.20 36.42 5.30
N GLY A 30 -27.01 37.31 4.75
CA GLY A 30 -26.55 38.24 3.72
C GLY A 30 -25.48 39.16 4.30
N SER A 31 -24.48 39.57 3.50
CA SER A 31 -23.36 40.42 3.94
C SER A 31 -23.81 41.73 4.57
N ASP A 32 -24.85 42.35 4.02
CA ASP A 32 -25.39 43.61 4.55
C ASP A 32 -26.02 43.44 5.95
N THR A 33 -26.71 42.32 6.16
CA THR A 33 -27.31 41.98 7.45
C THR A 33 -26.22 41.66 8.47
N PHE A 34 -25.20 40.91 8.06
CA PHE A 34 -24.07 40.58 8.90
C PHE A 34 -23.32 41.82 9.39
N ILE A 35 -23.00 42.75 8.47
CA ILE A 35 -22.31 43.99 8.80
C ILE A 35 -23.14 44.87 9.74
N LYS A 36 -24.48 44.91 9.51
CA LYS A 36 -25.39 45.67 10.35
C LYS A 36 -25.49 45.13 11.77
N ASP A 37 -25.52 43.82 11.92
CA ASP A 37 -25.69 43.13 13.20
C ASP A 37 -24.39 42.99 14.00
N THR A 38 -23.27 42.79 13.32
CA THR A 38 -21.95 42.58 13.96
C THR A 38 -21.09 43.82 14.03
N GLY A 39 -21.35 44.83 13.19
CA GLY A 39 -20.55 46.04 13.09
C GLY A 39 -19.18 45.85 12.41
N THR A 40 -18.84 44.65 11.97
CA THR A 40 -17.55 44.36 11.34
C THR A 40 -17.68 44.13 9.84
N LYS A 41 -16.67 44.55 9.09
CA LYS A 41 -16.52 44.27 7.64
C LYS A 41 -15.43 43.25 7.37
N ASP A 42 -14.85 42.70 8.43
CA ASP A 42 -13.73 41.75 8.30
C ASP A 42 -14.19 40.40 7.75
N VAL A 43 -13.50 39.94 6.73
CA VAL A 43 -13.80 38.69 6.06
C VAL A 43 -12.90 37.63 6.66
N MET A 44 -13.51 36.65 7.33
CA MET A 44 -12.77 35.52 7.92
C MET A 44 -12.31 34.50 6.88
N HIS A 45 -13.15 34.27 5.87
CA HIS A 45 -12.86 33.33 4.78
C HIS A 45 -13.28 33.92 3.44
N MET A 46 -12.43 33.73 2.44
CA MET A 46 -12.71 34.08 1.06
C MET A 46 -12.47 32.87 0.18
N MET A 47 -13.46 32.49 -0.63
CA MET A 47 -13.36 31.36 -1.55
C MET A 47 -13.28 31.85 -2.98
N PHE A 48 -12.39 31.24 -3.75
CA PHE A 48 -12.19 31.53 -5.15
C PHE A 48 -12.45 30.26 -5.98
N ASP A 49 -13.41 30.35 -6.89
CA ASP A 49 -13.66 29.28 -7.87
C ASP A 49 -12.97 29.60 -9.19
N MET A 50 -12.14 28.67 -9.66
CA MET A 50 -11.30 28.85 -10.84
C MET A 50 -11.82 28.05 -12.03
N LYS A 51 -11.96 28.71 -13.19
CA LYS A 51 -12.46 28.06 -14.41
C LYS A 51 -11.55 26.95 -14.96
N ASN A 52 -10.24 27.07 -14.77
CA ASN A 52 -9.24 26.18 -15.34
C ASN A 52 -8.12 25.88 -14.36
N ASN A 53 -7.48 24.71 -14.49
CA ASN A 53 -6.32 24.32 -13.70
C ASN A 53 -5.12 25.29 -13.85
N GLN A 54 -4.98 25.97 -15.00
CA GLN A 54 -3.92 26.95 -15.21
C GLN A 54 -4.14 28.20 -14.37
N SER A 55 -5.38 28.72 -14.34
CA SER A 55 -5.73 29.87 -13.49
C SER A 55 -5.67 29.53 -12.00
N ALA A 56 -6.01 28.28 -11.64
CA ALA A 56 -5.88 27.80 -10.27
C ALA A 56 -4.42 27.76 -9.79
N ARG A 57 -3.49 27.32 -10.63
CA ARG A 57 -2.04 27.35 -10.30
C ARG A 57 -1.48 28.77 -10.22
N ALA A 58 -1.93 29.67 -11.12
CA ALA A 58 -1.54 31.08 -11.07
C ALA A 58 -2.05 31.74 -9.77
N MET A 59 -3.30 31.45 -9.37
CA MET A 59 -3.86 31.95 -8.11
C MET A 59 -3.14 31.38 -6.91
N GLU A 60 -2.79 30.08 -6.90
CA GLU A 60 -2.02 29.48 -5.84
C GLU A 60 -0.65 30.16 -5.66
N SER A 61 0.07 30.42 -6.75
CA SER A 61 1.35 31.13 -6.68
C SER A 61 1.20 32.57 -6.18
N PHE A 62 0.11 33.25 -6.55
CA PHE A 62 -0.22 34.57 -6.04
C PHE A 62 -0.53 34.53 -4.54
N LEU A 63 -1.40 33.64 -4.10
CA LEU A 63 -1.77 33.49 -2.69
C LEU A 63 -0.56 33.11 -1.82
N LYS A 64 0.28 32.21 -2.32
CA LYS A 64 1.53 31.85 -1.65
C LYS A 64 2.43 33.07 -1.43
N ASN A 65 2.67 33.84 -2.49
CA ASN A 65 3.48 35.04 -2.36
C ASN A 65 2.84 36.09 -1.44
N TYR A 66 1.51 36.23 -1.50
CA TYR A 66 0.76 37.20 -0.66
C TYR A 66 0.86 36.81 0.83
N THR A 67 0.65 35.53 1.16
CA THR A 67 0.73 35.05 2.55
C THR A 67 2.16 35.00 3.10
N GLU A 68 3.17 34.80 2.26
CA GLU A 68 4.56 34.76 2.70
C GLU A 68 5.20 36.14 2.84
N GLN A 69 4.82 37.12 2.00
CA GLN A 69 5.53 38.41 1.92
C GLN A 69 4.69 39.62 2.31
N VAL A 70 3.38 39.57 2.14
CA VAL A 70 2.52 40.75 2.37
C VAL A 70 1.79 40.66 3.70
N GLU A 71 1.07 39.56 3.92
CA GLU A 71 0.24 39.37 5.10
C GLU A 71 0.40 37.98 5.70
N PRO A 72 1.40 37.76 6.57
CA PRO A 72 1.68 36.42 7.14
C PRO A 72 0.58 35.88 8.08
N LEU A 73 -0.37 36.71 8.47
CA LEU A 73 -1.50 36.31 9.33
C LEU A 73 -2.57 35.51 8.56
N TYR A 74 -2.60 35.61 7.24
CA TYR A 74 -3.51 34.87 6.42
C TYR A 74 -2.91 33.52 6.02
N SER A 75 -3.74 32.46 6.00
CA SER A 75 -3.41 31.16 5.45
C SER A 75 -4.29 30.88 4.25
N TYR A 76 -3.77 30.21 3.26
CA TYR A 76 -4.56 29.75 2.13
C TYR A 76 -4.57 28.23 2.05
N GLU A 77 -5.67 27.70 1.59
CA GLU A 77 -5.84 26.27 1.29
C GLU A 77 -6.22 26.14 -0.19
N SER A 78 -5.52 25.31 -0.93
CA SER A 78 -5.80 25.06 -2.34
C SER A 78 -6.06 23.58 -2.58
N LYS A 79 -6.72 23.26 -3.69
CA LYS A 79 -6.87 21.87 -4.13
C LYS A 79 -5.51 21.18 -4.24
N PHE A 80 -4.49 21.89 -4.74
CA PHE A 80 -3.15 21.34 -4.91
C PHE A 80 -2.42 21.10 -3.59
N SER A 81 -2.64 21.94 -2.57
CA SER A 81 -2.08 21.71 -1.22
C SER A 81 -2.68 20.43 -0.61
N TYR A 82 -3.99 20.23 -0.73
CA TYR A 82 -4.65 19.01 -0.28
C TYR A 82 -4.21 17.77 -1.06
N GLU A 83 -4.06 17.86 -2.39
CA GLU A 83 -3.53 16.76 -3.20
C GLU A 83 -2.11 16.38 -2.75
N LYS A 84 -1.25 17.36 -2.48
CA LYS A 84 0.11 17.15 -2.01
C LYS A 84 0.17 16.54 -0.61
N GLU A 85 -0.68 17.02 0.30
CA GLU A 85 -0.79 16.44 1.65
C GLU A 85 -1.28 15.00 1.59
N PHE A 86 -2.28 14.72 0.75
CA PHE A 86 -2.79 13.38 0.54
C PHE A 86 -1.73 12.45 -0.06
N ASP A 87 -0.98 12.92 -1.05
CA ASP A 87 0.11 12.13 -1.65
C ASP A 87 1.25 11.88 -0.66
N SER A 88 1.57 12.84 0.19
CA SER A 88 2.56 12.67 1.27
C SER A 88 2.08 11.65 2.31
N PHE A 89 0.82 11.74 2.71
CA PHE A 89 0.19 10.80 3.63
C PHE A 89 0.16 9.38 3.05
N ARG A 90 -0.27 9.25 1.80
CA ARG A 90 -0.22 7.98 1.05
C ARG A 90 1.20 7.43 0.95
N GLY A 91 2.18 8.29 0.65
CA GLY A 91 3.59 7.93 0.58
C GLY A 91 4.12 7.37 1.90
N MET A 92 3.74 7.96 3.03
CA MET A 92 4.09 7.47 4.36
C MET A 92 3.53 6.06 4.63
N PHE A 93 2.26 5.80 4.30
CA PHE A 93 1.67 4.47 4.45
C PHE A 93 2.30 3.43 3.52
N LEU A 94 2.60 3.81 2.28
CA LEU A 94 3.31 2.92 1.34
C LEU A 94 4.72 2.58 1.83
N LEU A 95 5.43 3.55 2.41
CA LEU A 95 6.76 3.33 2.97
C LEU A 95 6.70 2.42 4.19
N LEU A 96 5.85 2.72 5.17
CA LEU A 96 5.72 1.90 6.37
C LEU A 96 5.26 0.48 6.05
N GLY A 97 4.20 0.36 5.22
CA GLY A 97 3.70 -0.94 4.77
C GLY A 97 4.72 -1.71 3.94
N GLY A 98 5.46 -1.01 3.08
CA GLY A 98 6.52 -1.59 2.24
C GLY A 98 7.70 -2.11 3.06
N VAL A 99 8.17 -1.34 4.05
CA VAL A 99 9.25 -1.78 4.96
C VAL A 99 8.80 -2.99 5.78
N LEU A 100 7.62 -2.95 6.38
CA LEU A 100 7.09 -4.07 7.17
C LEU A 100 6.93 -5.32 6.30
N SER A 101 6.35 -5.18 5.11
CA SER A 101 6.20 -6.29 4.15
C SER A 101 7.56 -6.83 3.71
N GLY A 102 8.54 -5.95 3.50
CA GLY A 102 9.92 -6.33 3.15
C GLY A 102 10.58 -7.18 4.23
N VAL A 103 10.45 -6.78 5.50
CA VAL A 103 10.98 -7.56 6.65
C VAL A 103 10.31 -8.95 6.71
N ILE A 104 8.99 -9.01 6.59
CA ILE A 104 8.26 -10.29 6.60
C ILE A 104 8.68 -11.16 5.41
N ALA A 105 8.87 -10.58 4.22
CA ALA A 105 9.33 -11.31 3.04
C ALA A 105 10.74 -11.90 3.22
N VAL A 106 11.67 -11.15 3.84
CA VAL A 106 13.02 -11.65 4.17
C VAL A 106 12.94 -12.81 5.17
N VAL A 107 12.20 -12.65 6.27
CA VAL A 107 12.02 -13.70 7.27
C VAL A 107 11.37 -14.95 6.65
N GLY A 108 10.34 -14.77 5.83
CA GLY A 108 9.68 -15.87 5.11
C GLY A 108 10.64 -16.60 4.16
N THR A 109 11.47 -15.85 3.43
CA THR A 109 12.48 -16.42 2.52
C THR A 109 13.53 -17.21 3.29
N LEU A 110 14.01 -16.70 4.44
CA LEU A 110 14.96 -17.42 5.30
C LEU A 110 14.36 -18.69 5.88
N ASN A 111 13.10 -18.66 6.31
CA ASN A 111 12.39 -19.85 6.79
C ASN A 111 12.23 -20.89 5.66
N PHE A 112 11.90 -20.45 4.44
CA PHE A 112 11.80 -21.33 3.29
C PHE A 112 13.16 -21.96 2.95
N LEU A 113 14.22 -21.16 2.97
CA LEU A 113 15.61 -21.62 2.78
C LEU A 113 16.00 -22.69 3.79
N ASN A 114 15.67 -22.46 5.07
CA ASN A 114 15.94 -23.41 6.16
C ASN A 114 15.13 -24.70 5.98
N ALA A 115 13.87 -24.63 5.58
CA ALA A 115 13.03 -25.80 5.34
C ALA A 115 13.58 -26.66 4.19
N ILE A 116 14.01 -26.05 3.07
CA ILE A 116 14.62 -26.76 1.94
C ILE A 116 15.97 -27.38 2.34
N LEU A 117 16.80 -26.63 3.08
CA LEU A 117 18.07 -27.14 3.62
C LEU A 117 17.88 -28.38 4.48
N THR A 118 17.01 -28.29 5.48
CA THR A 118 16.70 -29.40 6.39
C THR A 118 16.13 -30.59 5.65
N GLY A 119 15.21 -30.36 4.71
CA GLY A 119 14.63 -31.41 3.86
C GLY A 119 15.69 -32.12 3.00
N MET A 120 16.64 -31.36 2.43
CA MET A 120 17.75 -31.95 1.66
C MET A 120 18.69 -32.77 2.53
N ILE A 121 19.03 -32.28 3.74
CA ILE A 121 19.91 -33.00 4.66
C ILE A 121 19.23 -34.28 5.14
N ALA A 122 17.97 -34.23 5.55
CA ALA A 122 17.19 -35.38 6.00
C ALA A 122 17.07 -36.49 4.93
N ARG A 123 16.88 -36.08 3.65
CA ARG A 123 16.71 -37.01 2.51
C ARG A 123 18.00 -37.31 1.75
N ARG A 124 19.16 -36.93 2.32
CA ARG A 124 20.47 -37.10 1.67
C ARG A 124 20.77 -38.53 1.26
N ARG A 125 20.38 -39.54 2.05
CA ARG A 125 20.53 -40.96 1.78
C ARG A 125 19.69 -41.39 0.59
N GLU A 126 18.44 -40.92 0.49
CA GLU A 126 17.56 -41.20 -0.64
C GLU A 126 18.15 -40.67 -1.95
N PHE A 127 18.70 -39.48 -1.95
CA PHE A 127 19.36 -38.87 -3.12
C PHE A 127 20.61 -39.64 -3.55
N ALA A 128 21.37 -40.15 -2.59
CA ALA A 128 22.54 -41.01 -2.90
C ALA A 128 22.11 -42.33 -3.56
N VAL A 129 21.06 -42.97 -3.07
CA VAL A 129 20.49 -44.18 -3.69
C VAL A 129 19.98 -43.91 -5.10
N LEU A 130 19.23 -42.82 -5.31
CA LEU A 130 18.74 -42.42 -6.63
C LEU A 130 19.88 -42.18 -7.64
N GLN A 131 20.98 -41.55 -7.17
CA GLN A 131 22.16 -41.37 -8.00
C GLN A 131 22.90 -42.69 -8.31
N SER A 132 22.94 -43.62 -7.37
CA SER A 132 23.56 -44.96 -7.63
C SER A 132 22.75 -45.80 -8.62
N VAL A 133 21.45 -45.62 -8.69
CA VAL A 133 20.55 -46.24 -9.70
C VAL A 133 20.65 -45.55 -11.07
N GLY A 134 21.41 -44.44 -11.19
CA GLY A 134 21.69 -43.79 -12.47
C GLY A 134 21.04 -42.43 -12.67
N MET A 135 20.45 -41.83 -11.62
CA MET A 135 19.93 -40.46 -11.71
C MET A 135 21.09 -39.46 -11.92
N THR A 136 20.97 -38.63 -12.96
CA THR A 136 21.94 -37.58 -13.23
C THR A 136 21.78 -36.39 -12.31
N ARG A 137 22.87 -35.64 -12.07
CA ARG A 137 22.85 -34.40 -11.27
C ARG A 137 21.84 -33.34 -11.81
N ARG A 138 21.59 -33.34 -13.12
CA ARG A 138 20.62 -32.44 -13.75
C ARG A 138 19.17 -32.85 -13.42
N GLN A 139 18.90 -34.16 -13.39
CA GLN A 139 17.58 -34.65 -12.99
C GLN A 139 17.29 -34.35 -11.52
N LEU A 140 18.27 -34.54 -10.63
CA LEU A 140 18.12 -34.21 -9.22
C LEU A 140 17.86 -32.70 -9.01
N LYS A 141 18.61 -31.83 -9.70
CA LYS A 141 18.34 -30.37 -9.65
C LYS A 141 16.91 -30.03 -10.08
N ARG A 142 16.45 -30.61 -11.21
CA ARG A 142 15.08 -30.35 -11.68
C ARG A 142 14.02 -30.82 -10.67
N MET A 143 14.23 -31.98 -10.06
CA MET A 143 13.35 -32.52 -9.04
C MET A 143 13.22 -31.55 -7.87
N LEU A 144 14.34 -31.02 -7.36
CA LEU A 144 14.36 -30.04 -6.25
C LEU A 144 13.68 -28.71 -6.64
N VAL A 145 13.88 -28.24 -7.87
CA VAL A 145 13.21 -27.03 -8.38
C VAL A 145 11.69 -27.26 -8.47
N TYR A 146 11.25 -28.41 -8.96
CA TYR A 146 9.80 -28.73 -9.00
C TYR A 146 9.21 -28.80 -7.59
N GLU A 147 9.93 -29.39 -6.63
CA GLU A 147 9.51 -29.42 -5.23
C GLU A 147 9.35 -28.00 -4.67
N GLY A 148 10.35 -27.13 -4.88
CA GLY A 148 10.29 -25.71 -4.46
C GLY A 148 9.17 -24.94 -5.14
N LEU A 149 8.94 -25.15 -6.43
CA LEU A 149 7.83 -24.54 -7.16
C LEU A 149 6.48 -25.02 -6.64
N LEU A 150 6.34 -26.30 -6.32
CA LEU A 150 5.10 -26.86 -5.76
C LEU A 150 4.74 -26.20 -4.43
N TYR A 151 5.71 -26.06 -3.51
CA TYR A 151 5.51 -25.34 -2.26
C TYR A 151 5.13 -23.87 -2.50
N THR A 152 5.79 -23.23 -3.45
CA THR A 152 5.52 -21.82 -3.78
C THR A 152 4.13 -21.63 -4.36
N PHE A 153 3.71 -22.48 -5.31
CA PHE A 153 2.35 -22.40 -5.86
C PHE A 153 1.28 -22.69 -4.82
N ALA A 154 1.51 -23.66 -3.93
CA ALA A 154 0.60 -23.92 -2.83
C ALA A 154 0.49 -22.71 -1.89
N ALA A 155 1.61 -22.06 -1.54
CA ALA A 155 1.63 -20.86 -0.73
C ALA A 155 0.92 -19.68 -1.40
N ILE A 156 1.15 -19.45 -2.70
CA ILE A 156 0.46 -18.42 -3.48
C ILE A 156 -1.05 -18.69 -3.51
N ALA A 157 -1.47 -19.94 -3.75
CA ALA A 157 -2.89 -20.28 -3.79
C ALA A 157 -3.58 -20.04 -2.43
N ILE A 158 -2.97 -20.46 -1.33
CA ILE A 158 -3.48 -20.22 0.02
C ILE A 158 -3.53 -18.73 0.32
N SER A 159 -2.47 -17.98 -0.04
CA SER A 159 -2.41 -16.53 0.14
C SER A 159 -3.52 -15.81 -0.62
N LEU A 160 -3.79 -16.19 -1.87
CA LEU A 160 -4.87 -15.64 -2.68
C LEU A 160 -6.24 -15.90 -2.04
N ILE A 161 -6.48 -17.12 -1.56
CA ILE A 161 -7.73 -17.46 -0.87
C ILE A 161 -7.91 -16.58 0.38
N LEU A 162 -6.85 -16.41 1.19
CA LEU A 162 -6.90 -15.57 2.39
C LEU A 162 -7.14 -14.10 2.05
N VAL A 163 -6.51 -13.57 1.01
CA VAL A 163 -6.72 -12.19 0.54
C VAL A 163 -8.17 -11.99 0.11
N VAL A 164 -8.70 -12.86 -0.74
CA VAL A 164 -10.10 -12.77 -1.19
C VAL A 164 -11.09 -12.93 -0.04
N ALA A 165 -10.82 -13.82 0.91
CA ALA A 165 -11.67 -14.02 2.09
C ALA A 165 -11.63 -12.84 3.07
N SER A 166 -10.51 -12.14 3.20
CA SER A 166 -10.36 -10.99 4.10
C SER A 166 -10.95 -9.70 3.56
N GLU A 167 -11.12 -9.58 2.24
CA GLU A 167 -11.61 -8.39 1.55
C GLU A 167 -12.96 -7.87 2.06
N PRO A 168 -14.03 -8.69 2.12
CA PRO A 168 -15.35 -8.19 2.53
C PRO A 168 -15.36 -7.64 3.96
N PHE A 169 -14.40 -8.09 4.78
CA PHE A 169 -14.24 -7.60 6.15
C PHE A 169 -13.43 -6.30 6.18
N MET A 170 -12.24 -6.30 5.59
CA MET A 170 -11.33 -5.16 5.59
C MET A 170 -11.86 -3.99 4.76
N GLY A 171 -12.38 -4.26 3.56
CA GLY A 171 -12.93 -3.25 2.67
C GLY A 171 -14.08 -2.49 3.32
N LYS A 172 -15.06 -3.20 3.86
CA LYS A 172 -16.21 -2.59 4.56
C LYS A 172 -15.82 -1.83 5.83
N MET A 173 -14.80 -2.29 6.54
CA MET A 173 -14.30 -1.60 7.73
C MET A 173 -13.66 -0.26 7.37
N ILE A 174 -12.83 -0.22 6.33
CA ILE A 174 -12.16 0.98 5.85
C ILE A 174 -13.16 1.96 5.21
N GLU A 175 -14.11 1.48 4.40
CA GLU A 175 -15.18 2.31 3.82
C GLU A 175 -16.06 2.99 4.88
N LYS A 176 -16.28 2.33 6.02
CA LYS A 176 -17.01 2.94 7.13
C LYS A 176 -16.20 3.99 7.89
N MET A 177 -14.88 3.85 7.88
CA MET A 177 -13.98 4.76 8.59
C MET A 177 -13.67 6.02 7.77
N PHE A 178 -13.67 5.91 6.44
CA PHE A 178 -13.37 6.99 5.51
C PHE A 178 -14.48 7.13 4.45
N TRP A 179 -15.31 8.13 4.58
CA TRP A 179 -16.46 8.41 3.70
C TRP A 179 -16.08 8.60 2.21
N PHE A 180 -14.83 8.98 1.93
CA PHE A 180 -14.30 9.21 0.58
C PHE A 180 -13.54 8.02 0.01
N PHE A 181 -13.32 6.95 0.79
CA PHE A 181 -12.58 5.77 0.36
C PHE A 181 -13.52 4.77 -0.31
N ARG A 182 -13.14 4.34 -1.51
CA ARG A 182 -13.74 3.20 -2.19
C ARG A 182 -12.67 2.16 -2.44
N PHE A 183 -12.91 0.98 -1.98
CA PHE A 183 -12.00 -0.13 -2.20
C PHE A 183 -12.00 -0.53 -3.68
N GLN A 184 -10.82 -0.50 -4.33
CA GLN A 184 -10.65 -0.97 -5.70
C GLN A 184 -9.56 -2.04 -5.76
N TYR A 185 -9.90 -3.16 -6.37
CA TYR A 185 -8.93 -4.23 -6.62
C TYR A 185 -7.86 -3.79 -7.61
N THR A 186 -6.62 -3.79 -7.16
CA THR A 186 -5.47 -3.59 -8.03
C THR A 186 -4.73 -4.92 -8.18
N ILE A 187 -4.88 -5.58 -9.33
CA ILE A 187 -4.28 -6.90 -9.61
C ILE A 187 -2.75 -6.81 -9.77
N GLY A 188 -2.23 -5.66 -10.20
CA GLY A 188 -0.80 -5.46 -10.49
C GLY A 188 0.15 -5.88 -9.39
N PRO A 189 0.03 -5.38 -8.14
CA PRO A 189 0.89 -5.78 -7.03
C PRO A 189 0.83 -7.26 -6.69
N VAL A 190 -0.34 -7.89 -6.84
CA VAL A 190 -0.54 -9.33 -6.57
C VAL A 190 0.23 -10.17 -7.59
N VAL A 191 0.14 -9.82 -8.88
CA VAL A 191 0.88 -10.50 -9.94
C VAL A 191 2.38 -10.31 -9.76
N LEU A 192 2.82 -9.09 -9.44
CA LEU A 192 4.24 -8.80 -9.18
C LEU A 192 4.77 -9.63 -8.01
N ALA A 193 4.04 -9.69 -6.91
CA ALA A 193 4.40 -10.52 -5.76
C ALA A 193 4.48 -12.00 -6.14
N ALA A 194 3.49 -12.54 -6.86
CA ALA A 194 3.48 -13.93 -7.31
C ALA A 194 4.69 -14.26 -8.20
N LEU A 195 5.08 -13.34 -9.09
CA LEU A 195 6.29 -13.50 -9.92
C LEU A 195 7.57 -13.55 -9.07
N ILE A 196 7.71 -12.63 -8.11
CA ILE A 196 8.86 -12.60 -7.19
C ILE A 196 8.93 -13.90 -6.38
N PHE A 197 7.82 -14.35 -5.81
CA PHE A 197 7.75 -15.61 -5.07
C PHE A 197 8.08 -16.84 -5.95
N THR A 198 7.67 -16.85 -7.20
CA THR A 198 8.00 -17.93 -8.13
C THR A 198 9.51 -17.97 -8.42
N VAL A 199 10.15 -16.81 -8.58
CA VAL A 199 11.61 -16.74 -8.77
C VAL A 199 12.34 -17.21 -7.52
N ILE A 200 11.90 -16.85 -6.33
CA ILE A 200 12.45 -17.32 -5.05
C ILE A 200 12.27 -18.84 -4.92
N GLY A 201 11.07 -19.36 -5.24
CA GLY A 201 10.74 -20.78 -5.17
C GLY A 201 11.59 -21.66 -6.09
N ALA A 202 11.98 -21.14 -7.26
CA ALA A 202 12.90 -21.84 -8.16
C ALA A 202 14.38 -21.63 -7.76
N GLY A 203 14.73 -20.44 -7.29
CA GLY A 203 16.09 -20.03 -6.98
C GLY A 203 16.65 -20.65 -5.70
N VAL A 204 15.85 -20.68 -4.64
CA VAL A 204 16.28 -21.20 -3.32
C VAL A 204 16.76 -22.66 -3.39
N PRO A 205 16.03 -23.62 -4.01
CA PRO A 205 16.51 -24.99 -4.14
C PRO A 205 17.83 -25.10 -4.93
N LEU A 206 18.02 -24.23 -5.93
CA LEU A 206 19.25 -24.21 -6.72
C LEU A 206 20.45 -23.73 -5.88
N VAL A 207 20.26 -22.67 -5.10
CA VAL A 207 21.29 -22.16 -4.19
C VAL A 207 21.67 -23.21 -3.15
N VAL A 208 20.66 -23.81 -2.51
CA VAL A 208 20.87 -24.86 -1.51
C VAL A 208 21.61 -26.06 -2.12
N TYR A 209 21.21 -26.49 -3.31
CA TYR A 209 21.93 -27.56 -4.02
C TYR A 209 23.39 -27.18 -4.34
N CYS A 210 23.67 -25.94 -4.73
CA CYS A 210 25.04 -25.48 -5.00
C CYS A 210 25.91 -25.44 -3.74
N VAL A 211 25.31 -25.13 -2.59
CA VAL A 211 26.02 -25.09 -1.30
C VAL A 211 26.28 -26.48 -0.74
N VAL A 212 25.22 -27.31 -0.67
CA VAL A 212 25.28 -28.65 -0.06
C VAL A 212 25.82 -29.70 -1.04
N GLY A 213 25.56 -29.54 -2.33
CA GLY A 213 25.93 -30.50 -3.38
C GLY A 213 27.41 -30.53 -3.76
N LYS A 214 28.23 -29.60 -3.27
CA LYS A 214 29.68 -29.54 -3.52
C LYS A 214 30.50 -30.60 -2.76
N GLN A 215 29.95 -31.20 -1.70
CA GLN A 215 30.60 -32.30 -1.00
C GLN A 215 30.66 -33.54 -1.90
N THR A 216 31.84 -34.10 -2.07
CA THR A 216 32.11 -35.28 -2.87
C THR A 216 31.41 -36.53 -2.30
N ILE A 217 31.01 -37.45 -3.17
CA ILE A 217 30.32 -38.72 -2.79
C ILE A 217 31.15 -39.50 -1.76
N VAL A 218 32.48 -39.41 -1.86
CA VAL A 218 33.45 -40.09 -0.97
C VAL A 218 33.41 -39.51 0.44
N GLU A 219 33.31 -38.20 0.58
CA GLU A 219 33.24 -37.50 1.86
C GLU A 219 31.91 -37.76 2.58
N ARG A 220 30.83 -37.94 1.81
CA ARG A 220 29.51 -38.31 2.28
C ARG A 220 29.40 -39.75 2.84
N LEU A 221 30.24 -40.65 2.36
CA LEU A 221 30.31 -42.02 2.86
C LEU A 221 31.22 -42.17 4.09
N ARG A 222 32.20 -41.25 4.24
CA ARG A 222 33.14 -41.26 5.35
C ARG A 222 32.58 -40.62 6.66
N GLU A 223 31.58 -39.73 6.55
CA GLU A 223 30.92 -39.15 7.72
C GLU A 223 29.84 -40.11 8.34
N THR A 224 29.68 -41.32 7.83
CA THR A 224 28.69 -42.32 8.28
C THR A 224 29.35 -43.53 8.98
N GLU A 225 30.65 -43.56 9.17
CA GLU A 225 31.38 -44.45 10.07
C GLU A 225 31.72 -43.72 11.39
#